data_7d218bdea5536e84cdd1587ad212db22
#
_entry.id   7d218bdea5536e84cdd1587ad212db22
#
_cell.length_a   1.000
_cell.length_b   1.000
_cell.length_c   1.000
_cell.angle_alpha   90.00
_cell.angle_beta   90.00
_cell.angle_gamma   90.00
#
_symmetry.space_group_name_H-M   'P 1'
#
loop_
_entity.id
_entity.type
_entity.pdbx_description
1 polymer ?
#
loop_
_entity_poly.entity_id
_entity_poly.type
_entity_poly.pdbx_seq_one_letter_code
_entity_poly.pdbx_strand_id
1 'polypeptide(L)'
;MSMSYRSRWITRRSFLHGVAAAGGSLVAARVLSRPVLADTAKPSITHGVQSGDILTDRAIIWARADRPSQMLVDWSLDESFARATRVPGPNALVDGDFTARLDLIDLPAGQDIHYRVQFEDLANPGSIGEPVTGRLRTAPAAPRNIRFVFSGDEAGQGWGINPAWGGYRIY
;
A
#
# COMPACT_ATOMS: atom_id res chain seq x y z
N MET A 1 29.41 -22.25 -62.16
CA MET A 1 29.31 -20.77 -61.86
C MET A 1 29.17 -20.58 -60.37
N SER A 2 30.33 -20.41 -59.69
CA SER A 2 30.40 -20.38 -58.25
C SER A 2 30.45 -18.91 -57.78
N MET A 3 29.43 -18.48 -57.08
CA MET A 3 29.33 -17.13 -56.54
C MET A 3 29.87 -17.17 -55.09
N SER A 4 31.10 -16.68 -54.91
CA SER A 4 31.69 -16.58 -53.57
C SER A 4 31.16 -15.33 -52.85
N TYR A 5 30.42 -15.53 -51.78
CA TYR A 5 29.94 -14.49 -50.87
C TYR A 5 31.06 -14.09 -49.90
N ARG A 6 31.67 -12.92 -50.10
CA ARG A 6 32.64 -12.37 -49.15
C ARG A 6 31.90 -11.60 -48.04
N SER A 7 31.82 -12.16 -46.86
CA SER A 7 31.37 -11.44 -45.69
C SER A 7 32.43 -10.42 -45.22
N ARG A 8 32.10 -9.14 -45.29
CA ARG A 8 32.92 -8.05 -44.73
C ARG A 8 32.64 -7.92 -43.25
N TRP A 9 33.57 -8.34 -42.43
CA TRP A 9 33.53 -8.06 -41.03
C TRP A 9 33.87 -6.60 -40.76
N ILE A 10 32.92 -5.83 -40.14
CA ILE A 10 33.17 -4.46 -39.71
C ILE A 10 33.83 -4.55 -38.33
N THR A 11 35.07 -4.13 -38.22
CA THR A 11 35.79 -4.10 -36.93
C THR A 11 35.36 -2.87 -36.11
N ARG A 12 35.38 -2.99 -34.78
CA ARG A 12 34.99 -1.89 -33.86
C ARG A 12 35.73 -0.58 -34.15
N ARG A 13 36.95 -0.66 -34.71
CA ARG A 13 37.79 0.47 -35.08
C ARG A 13 37.28 1.19 -36.34
N SER A 14 36.70 0.48 -37.30
CA SER A 14 36.09 1.06 -38.50
C SER A 14 34.76 1.75 -38.22
N PHE A 15 34.06 1.33 -37.17
CA PHE A 15 32.83 1.97 -36.74
C PHE A 15 33.11 3.36 -36.12
N LEU A 16 34.21 3.49 -35.33
CA LEU A 16 34.54 4.74 -34.68
C LEU A 16 35.10 5.83 -35.63
N HIS A 17 35.63 5.44 -36.80
CA HIS A 17 36.08 6.41 -37.80
C HIS A 17 35.01 6.86 -38.78
N GLY A 18 33.89 6.16 -38.84
CA GLY A 18 32.73 6.53 -39.70
C GLY A 18 31.87 7.66 -39.10
N VAL A 19 32.00 7.94 -37.78
CA VAL A 19 31.18 8.95 -37.09
C VAL A 19 31.81 10.36 -37.14
N ALA A 20 33.08 10.48 -37.55
CA ALA A 20 33.80 11.76 -37.55
C ALA A 20 33.72 12.57 -38.88
N ALA A 21 33.03 12.10 -39.93
CA ALA A 21 33.01 12.74 -41.26
C ALA A 21 31.63 13.22 -41.73
N ALA A 22 30.61 13.23 -40.89
CA ALA A 22 29.34 13.88 -41.22
C ALA A 22 29.18 15.11 -40.32
N GLY A 23 29.78 16.22 -40.74
CA GLY A 23 29.46 17.54 -40.21
C GLY A 23 27.98 17.84 -40.52
N GLY A 24 27.19 18.06 -39.54
CA GLY A 24 25.81 18.51 -39.75
C GLY A 24 24.98 18.30 -38.50
N SER A 25 24.71 19.41 -37.80
CA SER A 25 23.61 19.61 -36.86
C SER A 25 23.54 18.62 -35.70
N LEU A 26 24.24 18.95 -34.63
CA LEU A 26 23.86 18.59 -33.28
C LEU A 26 22.45 19.19 -33.02
N VAL A 27 21.40 18.54 -33.48
CA VAL A 27 20.12 18.62 -32.83
C VAL A 27 20.35 17.95 -31.49
N ALA A 28 20.74 18.74 -30.50
CA ALA A 28 20.59 18.36 -29.12
C ALA A 28 19.10 18.06 -28.94
N ALA A 29 18.73 16.79 -29.07
CA ALA A 29 17.49 16.30 -28.53
C ALA A 29 17.56 16.63 -27.03
N ARG A 30 17.10 17.82 -26.66
CA ARG A 30 16.69 18.08 -25.29
C ARG A 30 15.61 17.05 -25.01
N VAL A 31 16.02 15.92 -24.46
CA VAL A 31 15.13 15.14 -23.65
C VAL A 31 14.67 16.14 -22.59
N LEU A 32 13.58 16.81 -22.89
CA LEU A 32 12.80 17.52 -21.90
C LEU A 32 12.34 16.40 -20.96
N SER A 33 13.20 16.07 -19.99
CA SER A 33 12.76 15.43 -18.78
C SER A 33 11.70 16.38 -18.24
N ARG A 34 10.44 16.14 -18.62
CA ARG A 34 9.35 16.77 -17.87
C ARG A 34 9.65 16.40 -16.43
N PRO A 35 9.83 17.36 -15.53
CA PRO A 35 9.82 17.02 -14.12
C PRO A 35 8.49 16.29 -13.95
N VAL A 36 8.56 14.98 -13.67
CA VAL A 36 7.44 14.29 -13.08
C VAL A 36 7.22 15.10 -11.82
N LEU A 37 6.24 15.99 -11.84
CA LEU A 37 5.79 16.65 -10.63
C LEU A 37 5.51 15.49 -9.70
N ALA A 38 6.38 15.30 -8.71
CA ALA A 38 6.14 14.33 -7.69
C ALA A 38 4.74 14.63 -7.17
N ASP A 39 3.86 13.64 -7.25
CA ASP A 39 2.53 13.78 -6.70
C ASP A 39 2.73 14.11 -5.21
N THR A 40 2.50 15.37 -4.86
CA THR A 40 2.66 15.87 -3.50
C THR A 40 1.51 15.43 -2.60
N ALA A 41 0.50 14.77 -3.18
CA ALA A 41 -0.59 14.21 -2.43
C ALA A 41 -0.08 13.09 -1.51
N LYS A 42 -0.45 13.18 -0.25
CA LYS A 42 -0.15 12.14 0.75
C LYS A 42 -0.89 10.85 0.42
N PRO A 43 -0.35 9.67 0.79
CA PRO A 43 -1.10 8.41 0.69
C PRO A 43 -2.42 8.49 1.43
N SER A 44 -3.45 7.85 0.88
CA SER A 44 -4.77 7.79 1.51
C SER A 44 -5.23 6.35 1.74
N ILE A 45 -6.04 6.16 2.78
CA ILE A 45 -6.72 4.89 3.06
C ILE A 45 -8.04 4.90 2.31
N THR A 46 -8.23 3.95 1.40
CA THR A 46 -9.35 3.97 0.43
C THR A 46 -10.60 3.22 0.87
N HIS A 47 -10.46 2.25 1.80
CA HIS A 47 -11.54 1.33 2.19
C HIS A 47 -11.69 1.20 3.71
N GLY A 48 -11.25 2.23 4.46
CA GLY A 48 -11.25 2.16 5.92
C GLY A 48 -10.21 1.19 6.49
N VAL A 49 -10.38 0.83 7.75
CA VAL A 49 -9.52 -0.11 8.48
C VAL A 49 -10.36 -1.25 9.05
N GLN A 50 -9.79 -2.43 9.11
CA GLN A 50 -10.43 -3.63 9.66
C GLN A 50 -9.51 -4.29 10.68
N SER A 51 -10.12 -4.98 11.66
CA SER A 51 -9.41 -5.85 12.59
C SER A 51 -10.06 -7.23 12.60
N GLY A 52 -9.25 -8.27 12.73
CA GLY A 52 -9.70 -9.67 12.75
C GLY A 52 -8.73 -10.57 13.50
N ASP A 53 -9.03 -11.86 13.56
CA ASP A 53 -8.23 -12.89 14.25
C ASP A 53 -7.81 -12.47 15.66
N ILE A 54 -8.76 -11.90 16.40
CA ILE A 54 -8.50 -11.29 17.70
C ILE A 54 -8.32 -12.40 18.75
N LEU A 55 -7.12 -12.48 19.32
CA LEU A 55 -6.77 -13.38 20.42
C LEU A 55 -6.60 -12.60 21.73
N THR A 56 -6.05 -13.25 22.74
CA THR A 56 -5.81 -12.64 24.06
C THR A 56 -4.72 -11.57 24.03
N ASP A 57 -3.79 -11.67 23.10
CA ASP A 57 -2.53 -10.91 23.05
C ASP A 57 -2.20 -10.36 21.67
N ARG A 58 -3.09 -10.57 20.68
CA ARG A 58 -2.84 -10.14 19.29
C ARG A 58 -4.11 -9.94 18.49
N ALA A 59 -3.97 -9.20 17.38
CA ALA A 59 -5.01 -9.02 16.37
C ALA A 59 -4.38 -8.71 15.00
N ILE A 60 -5.02 -9.10 13.91
CA ILE A 60 -4.65 -8.66 12.57
C ILE A 60 -5.31 -7.31 12.29
N ILE A 61 -4.51 -6.34 11.87
CA ILE A 61 -5.00 -5.04 11.36
C ILE A 61 -4.81 -5.02 9.85
N TRP A 62 -5.87 -4.68 9.13
CA TRP A 62 -5.90 -4.58 7.69
C TRP A 62 -6.25 -3.17 7.23
N ALA A 63 -5.58 -2.70 6.17
CA ALA A 63 -5.95 -1.50 5.44
C ALA A 63 -5.46 -1.56 3.98
N ARG A 64 -6.02 -0.71 3.13
CA ARG A 64 -5.63 -0.54 1.73
C ARG A 64 -5.26 0.90 1.45
N ALA A 65 -4.07 1.10 0.89
CA ALA A 65 -3.60 2.39 0.42
C ALA A 65 -4.08 2.69 -1.02
N ASP A 66 -3.88 3.91 -1.50
CA ASP A 66 -4.10 4.31 -2.89
C ASP A 66 -2.85 4.16 -3.77
N ARG A 67 -1.68 3.88 -3.17
CA ARG A 67 -0.38 3.81 -3.85
C ARG A 67 0.63 2.97 -3.06
N PRO A 68 1.81 2.63 -3.64
CA PRO A 68 2.88 1.95 -2.91
C PRO A 68 3.27 2.72 -1.65
N SER A 69 3.04 2.13 -0.48
CA SER A 69 3.21 2.81 0.81
C SER A 69 3.55 1.81 1.91
N GLN A 70 4.22 2.27 2.96
CA GLN A 70 4.43 1.50 4.18
C GLN A 70 3.29 1.75 5.16
N MET A 71 2.71 0.67 5.68
CA MET A 71 1.71 0.75 6.76
C MET A 71 2.38 1.16 8.08
N LEU A 72 1.76 2.09 8.79
CA LEU A 72 2.13 2.50 10.14
C LEU A 72 0.91 2.34 11.02
N VAL A 73 1.04 1.64 12.14
CA VAL A 73 -0.04 1.45 13.12
C VAL A 73 0.38 2.02 14.46
N ASP A 74 -0.39 2.96 14.98
CA ASP A 74 -0.28 3.38 16.38
C ASP A 74 -1.41 2.71 17.15
N TRP A 75 -1.12 2.16 18.33
CA TRP A 75 -2.15 1.66 19.22
C TRP A 75 -2.00 2.19 20.65
N SER A 76 -3.10 2.23 21.38
CA SER A 76 -3.17 2.72 22.74
C SER A 76 -4.36 2.07 23.47
N LEU A 77 -4.28 2.06 24.81
CA LEU A 77 -5.43 1.77 25.68
C LEU A 77 -6.34 2.99 25.87
N ASP A 78 -5.88 4.15 25.42
CA ASP A 78 -6.55 5.43 25.56
C ASP A 78 -6.90 6.00 24.18
N GLU A 79 -8.14 6.39 23.99
CA GLU A 79 -8.68 6.96 22.76
C GLU A 79 -7.98 8.25 22.33
N SER A 80 -7.40 8.99 23.27
CA SER A 80 -6.64 10.22 22.96
C SER A 80 -5.27 9.94 22.35
N PHE A 81 -4.79 8.69 22.36
CA PHE A 81 -3.45 8.29 21.94
C PHE A 81 -2.31 9.03 22.66
N ALA A 82 -2.55 9.50 23.88
CA ALA A 82 -1.54 10.21 24.67
C ALA A 82 -0.30 9.34 24.95
N ARG A 83 -0.47 8.02 25.00
CA ARG A 83 0.59 7.03 25.16
C ARG A 83 0.44 5.95 24.10
N ALA A 84 0.67 6.33 22.85
CA ALA A 84 0.58 5.41 21.74
C ALA A 84 1.90 4.68 21.49
N THR A 85 1.81 3.40 21.16
CA THR A 85 2.94 2.59 20.66
C THR A 85 2.83 2.51 19.13
N ARG A 86 3.86 2.96 18.41
CA ARG A 86 3.94 2.85 16.96
C ARG A 86 4.60 1.55 16.54
N VAL A 87 3.95 0.83 15.64
CA VAL A 87 4.43 -0.40 15.05
C VAL A 87 4.47 -0.22 13.53
N PRO A 88 5.67 -0.32 12.91
CA PRO A 88 5.77 -0.32 11.46
C PRO A 88 5.23 -1.64 10.90
N GLY A 89 4.34 -1.52 9.92
CA GLY A 89 3.75 -2.65 9.21
C GLY A 89 4.44 -2.93 7.88
N PRO A 90 3.92 -3.89 7.11
CA PRO A 90 4.44 -4.24 5.79
C PRO A 90 4.13 -3.16 4.76
N ASN A 91 4.82 -3.25 3.62
CA ASN A 91 4.55 -2.41 2.47
C ASN A 91 3.29 -2.90 1.74
N ALA A 92 2.42 -1.96 1.40
CA ALA A 92 1.28 -2.11 0.52
C ALA A 92 1.74 -1.88 -0.91
N LEU A 93 1.87 -2.94 -1.71
CA LEU A 93 2.42 -2.90 -3.06
C LEU A 93 1.36 -3.24 -4.11
N VAL A 94 1.67 -2.97 -5.39
CA VAL A 94 0.74 -3.16 -6.51
C VAL A 94 0.31 -4.62 -6.70
N ASP A 95 1.20 -5.56 -6.50
CA ASP A 95 0.94 -7.00 -6.60
C ASP A 95 0.02 -7.53 -5.50
N GLY A 96 -0.07 -6.83 -4.36
CA GLY A 96 -1.03 -7.07 -3.29
C GLY A 96 -2.24 -6.12 -3.34
N ASP A 97 -2.52 -5.47 -4.46
CA ASP A 97 -3.60 -4.47 -4.62
C ASP A 97 -3.52 -3.36 -3.55
N PHE A 98 -2.30 -2.94 -3.20
CA PHE A 98 -2.00 -1.95 -2.18
C PHE A 98 -2.58 -2.27 -0.80
N THR A 99 -2.86 -3.54 -0.50
CA THR A 99 -3.29 -3.97 0.82
C THR A 99 -2.10 -4.29 1.73
N ALA A 100 -2.28 -4.04 3.03
CA ALA A 100 -1.33 -4.41 4.06
C ALA A 100 -2.06 -5.06 5.24
N ARG A 101 -1.41 -6.05 5.86
CA ARG A 101 -1.90 -6.75 7.05
C ARG A 101 -0.79 -6.80 8.07
N LEU A 102 -1.02 -6.20 9.21
CA LEU A 102 -0.10 -6.24 10.34
C LEU A 102 -0.65 -7.17 11.42
N ASP A 103 0.17 -8.10 11.85
CA ASP A 103 -0.07 -8.86 13.08
C ASP A 103 0.39 -8.01 14.27
N LEU A 104 -0.56 -7.39 14.93
CA LEU A 104 -0.32 -6.54 16.10
C LEU A 104 -0.28 -7.43 17.33
N ILE A 105 0.90 -7.61 17.90
CA ILE A 105 1.20 -8.51 19.01
C ILE A 105 1.46 -7.75 20.32
N ASP A 106 1.62 -8.50 21.41
CA ASP A 106 1.89 -7.98 22.77
C ASP A 106 0.78 -7.07 23.30
N LEU A 107 -0.45 -7.33 22.90
CA LEU A 107 -1.63 -6.63 23.40
C LEU A 107 -2.05 -7.18 24.75
N PRO A 108 -2.53 -6.35 25.69
CA PRO A 108 -3.07 -6.81 26.96
C PRO A 108 -4.42 -7.50 26.76
N ALA A 109 -4.64 -8.61 27.48
CA ALA A 109 -5.85 -9.42 27.38
C ALA A 109 -7.09 -8.72 27.96
N GLY A 110 -8.23 -8.90 27.30
CA GLY A 110 -9.53 -8.41 27.77
C GLY A 110 -9.70 -6.89 27.79
N GLN A 111 -8.84 -6.17 27.07
CA GLN A 111 -8.82 -4.71 27.01
C GLN A 111 -9.39 -4.18 25.71
N ASP A 112 -9.91 -2.96 25.77
CA ASP A 112 -10.22 -2.17 24.59
C ASP A 112 -8.92 -1.57 24.04
N ILE A 113 -8.66 -1.79 22.76
CA ILE A 113 -7.49 -1.30 22.05
C ILE A 113 -7.98 -0.30 21.02
N HIS A 114 -7.54 0.93 21.15
CA HIS A 114 -7.70 1.96 20.11
C HIS A 114 -6.50 1.90 19.19
N TYR A 115 -6.73 1.89 17.90
CA TYR A 115 -5.64 1.91 16.93
C TYR A 115 -5.93 2.92 15.81
N ARG A 116 -4.89 3.42 15.20
CA ARG A 116 -4.97 4.23 13.99
C ARG A 116 -3.95 3.77 13.00
N VAL A 117 -4.36 3.74 11.75
CA VAL A 117 -3.51 3.35 10.62
C VAL A 117 -3.20 4.59 9.80
N GLN A 118 -1.96 4.69 9.36
CA GLN A 118 -1.48 5.66 8.38
C GLN A 118 -0.64 4.92 7.35
N PHE A 119 -0.45 5.54 6.20
CA PHE A 119 0.49 5.07 5.20
C PHE A 119 1.55 6.13 4.93
N GLU A 120 2.81 5.71 4.82
CA GLU A 120 3.94 6.53 4.41
C GLU A 120 4.30 6.19 2.97
N ASP A 121 4.44 7.18 2.11
CA ASP A 121 4.74 7.02 0.68
C ASP A 121 6.16 6.45 0.50
N LEU A 122 6.29 5.32 -0.22
CA LEU A 122 7.60 4.70 -0.49
C LEU A 122 8.45 5.52 -1.46
N ALA A 123 7.85 6.31 -2.32
CA ALA A 123 8.57 7.18 -3.26
C ALA A 123 8.98 8.52 -2.63
N ASN A 124 8.30 8.92 -1.54
CA ASN A 124 8.54 10.20 -0.87
C ASN A 124 8.52 10.01 0.66
N PRO A 125 9.58 9.46 1.26
CA PRO A 125 9.67 9.24 2.70
C PRO A 125 9.41 10.51 3.51
N GLY A 126 8.62 10.38 4.58
CA GLY A 126 8.12 11.50 5.38
C GLY A 126 6.77 12.05 4.92
N SER A 127 6.28 11.66 3.73
CA SER A 127 4.93 11.96 3.29
C SER A 127 3.95 10.94 3.89
N ILE A 128 3.37 11.27 5.04
CA ILE A 128 2.46 10.41 5.80
C ILE A 128 1.02 10.91 5.63
N GLY A 129 0.13 9.99 5.28
CA GLY A 129 -1.30 10.24 5.08
C GLY A 129 -2.05 10.51 6.40
N GLU A 130 -3.29 10.96 6.27
CA GLU A 130 -4.16 11.18 7.42
C GLU A 130 -4.50 9.84 8.11
N PRO A 131 -4.58 9.81 9.44
CA PRO A 131 -4.89 8.59 10.17
C PRO A 131 -6.36 8.21 10.04
N VAL A 132 -6.62 6.90 9.92
CA VAL A 132 -7.95 6.32 10.12
C VAL A 132 -7.93 5.47 11.37
N THR A 133 -8.88 5.73 12.28
CA THR A 133 -8.97 5.07 13.58
C THR A 133 -9.89 3.85 13.54
N GLY A 134 -9.56 2.86 14.36
CA GLY A 134 -10.39 1.72 14.64
C GLY A 134 -10.30 1.33 16.12
N ARG A 135 -11.16 0.41 16.54
CA ARG A 135 -11.19 -0.12 17.89
C ARG A 135 -11.42 -1.63 17.83
N LEU A 136 -10.76 -2.34 18.68
CA LEU A 136 -11.00 -3.76 18.91
C LEU A 136 -10.98 -4.05 20.41
N ARG A 137 -11.42 -5.24 20.79
CA ARG A 137 -11.27 -5.73 22.15
C ARG A 137 -10.59 -7.09 22.12
N THR A 138 -9.46 -7.22 22.80
CA THR A 138 -8.76 -8.49 22.94
C THR A 138 -9.61 -9.52 23.69
N ALA A 139 -9.43 -10.79 23.38
CA ALA A 139 -10.12 -11.87 24.09
C ALA A 139 -9.69 -11.88 25.57
N PRO A 140 -10.58 -12.25 26.49
CA PRO A 140 -10.26 -12.32 27.90
C PRO A 140 -9.35 -13.51 28.19
N ALA A 141 -8.45 -13.37 29.16
CA ALA A 141 -7.58 -14.46 29.62
C ALA A 141 -8.32 -15.54 30.43
N ALA A 142 -9.51 -15.21 30.97
CA ALA A 142 -10.35 -16.13 31.73
C ALA A 142 -11.73 -16.28 31.08
N PRO A 143 -12.43 -17.41 31.26
CA PRO A 143 -13.79 -17.59 30.75
C PRO A 143 -14.76 -16.50 31.24
N ARG A 144 -15.55 -15.96 30.32
CA ARG A 144 -16.59 -14.98 30.60
C ARG A 144 -17.75 -15.12 29.61
N ASN A 145 -18.89 -14.54 29.91
CA ASN A 145 -19.99 -14.45 28.95
C ASN A 145 -19.56 -13.59 27.76
N ILE A 146 -19.78 -14.11 26.55
CA ILE A 146 -19.49 -13.43 25.28
C ILE A 146 -20.82 -13.16 24.58
N ARG A 147 -20.93 -11.98 24.00
CA ARG A 147 -22.03 -11.60 23.14
C ARG A 147 -21.46 -11.30 21.75
N PHE A 148 -21.96 -11.94 20.70
CA PHE A 148 -21.52 -11.71 19.33
C PHE A 148 -22.72 -11.58 18.40
N VAL A 149 -22.52 -10.93 17.27
CA VAL A 149 -23.47 -10.85 16.16
C VAL A 149 -22.80 -11.48 14.94
N PHE A 150 -23.61 -12.04 14.08
CA PHE A 150 -23.14 -12.56 12.79
C PHE A 150 -24.20 -12.29 11.73
N SER A 151 -23.77 -12.19 10.48
CA SER A 151 -24.66 -12.13 9.33
C SER A 151 -24.29 -13.22 8.32
N GLY A 152 -25.20 -13.49 7.41
CA GLY A 152 -24.94 -14.31 6.22
C GLY A 152 -24.33 -13.47 5.11
N ASP A 153 -24.53 -13.94 3.87
CA ASP A 153 -24.01 -13.29 2.66
C ASP A 153 -24.47 -11.84 2.52
N GLU A 154 -23.55 -11.02 2.06
CA GLU A 154 -23.85 -9.70 1.51
C GLU A 154 -23.79 -9.77 -0.01
N ALA A 155 -24.78 -10.44 -0.61
CA ALA A 155 -24.82 -10.57 -2.05
C ALA A 155 -25.54 -9.37 -2.67
N GLY A 156 -24.94 -8.75 -3.66
CA GLY A 156 -25.64 -7.82 -4.55
C GLY A 156 -26.71 -8.49 -5.39
N GLN A 157 -26.77 -9.81 -5.39
CA GLN A 157 -27.79 -10.68 -6.03
C GLN A 157 -28.13 -10.27 -7.48
N GLY A 158 -27.15 -9.82 -8.25
CA GLY A 158 -27.35 -9.31 -9.60
C GLY A 158 -27.97 -7.91 -9.68
N TRP A 159 -28.36 -7.33 -8.57
CA TRP A 159 -28.92 -5.98 -8.49
C TRP A 159 -27.84 -4.90 -8.30
N GLY A 160 -26.61 -5.31 -8.04
CA GLY A 160 -25.49 -4.41 -7.73
C GLY A 160 -25.64 -3.69 -6.39
N ILE A 161 -24.65 -2.89 -6.08
CA ILE A 161 -24.68 -1.98 -4.92
C ILE A 161 -25.46 -0.74 -5.35
N ASN A 162 -26.52 -0.36 -4.62
CA ASN A 162 -27.25 0.86 -4.89
C ASN A 162 -26.72 2.03 -4.04
N PRO A 163 -25.92 2.94 -4.63
CA PRO A 163 -25.35 4.08 -3.93
C PRO A 163 -26.42 5.06 -3.41
N ALA A 164 -27.58 5.16 -4.08
CA ALA A 164 -28.66 6.05 -3.66
C ALA A 164 -29.25 5.66 -2.30
N TRP A 165 -29.15 4.39 -1.93
CA TRP A 165 -29.54 3.87 -0.62
C TRP A 165 -28.38 3.78 0.37
N GLY A 166 -27.19 4.28 -0.04
CA GLY A 166 -25.98 4.30 0.78
C GLY A 166 -25.10 3.04 0.67
N GLY A 167 -25.31 2.23 -0.38
CA GLY A 167 -24.53 1.02 -0.61
C GLY A 167 -24.80 -0.08 0.41
N TYR A 168 -23.79 -0.87 0.74
CA TYR A 168 -23.86 -1.83 1.83
C TYR A 168 -23.86 -1.13 3.19
N ARG A 169 -24.83 -1.40 4.03
CA ARG A 169 -25.02 -0.73 5.34
C ARG A 169 -24.97 -1.69 6.52
N ILE A 170 -24.46 -2.87 6.34
CA ILE A 170 -24.52 -3.88 7.40
C ILE A 170 -23.46 -3.65 8.49
N TYR A 171 -22.46 -2.81 8.23
CA TYR A 171 -21.39 -2.46 9.16
C TYR A 171 -21.51 -1.02 9.65
#